data_96ee51d68f4559f2a91127be8e6957bd
#
_entry.id   96ee51d68f4559f2a91127be8e6957bd
#
_cell.length_a   1.000
_cell.length_b   1.000
_cell.length_c   1.000
_cell.angle_alpha   90.00
_cell.angle_beta   90.00
_cell.angle_gamma   90.00
#
_symmetry.space_group_name_H-M   'P 1'
#
loop_
_entity.id
_entity.type
_entity.pdbx_description
1 polymer ?
#
loop_
_entity_poly.entity_id
_entity_poly.type
_entity_poly.pdbx_seq_one_letter_code
_entity_poly.pdbx_strand_id
1 'polypeptide(L)'
;MPISPYLERLRAAIGPVIGANVDPSHLVWQRMDPAAVVRALGEAVHYAHVKDTRYVERNLALAGLLDSHPFANTADRAWTFCTPGRVGVVDWSAFIHSLRDVGYDGVLSIENEDPFVEETEGVLEAARFVRPLLAPAA
;
A
#
# COMPACT_ATOMS: atom_id res chain seq x y z
N MET A 1 -0.77 -12.76 16.82
CA MET A 1 0.38 -13.30 16.02
C MET A 1 1.17 -12.10 15.53
N PRO A 2 2.48 -12.03 15.77
CA PRO A 2 3.28 -10.90 15.32
C PRO A 2 3.29 -10.79 13.79
N ILE A 3 3.12 -9.58 13.27
CA ILE A 3 3.16 -9.30 11.83
C ILE A 3 4.54 -9.55 11.24
N SER A 4 5.57 -9.16 11.99
CA SER A 4 6.96 -9.35 11.59
C SER A 4 7.80 -9.66 12.83
N PRO A 5 8.14 -10.92 13.05
CA PRO A 5 9.00 -11.29 14.17
C PRO A 5 10.38 -10.60 14.11
N TYR A 6 10.83 -10.22 12.91
CA TYR A 6 12.09 -9.48 12.76
C TYR A 6 11.97 -8.02 13.24
N LEU A 7 10.87 -7.33 12.87
CA LEU A 7 10.63 -5.96 13.34
C LEU A 7 10.48 -5.91 14.87
N GLU A 8 9.73 -6.85 15.45
CA GLU A 8 9.58 -6.94 16.90
C GLU A 8 10.92 -7.17 17.62
N ARG A 9 11.74 -8.08 17.10
CA ARG A 9 13.07 -8.36 17.65
C ARG A 9 13.99 -7.14 17.56
N LEU A 10 13.96 -6.42 16.44
CA LEU A 10 14.73 -5.18 16.27
C LEU A 10 14.25 -4.10 17.25
N ARG A 11 12.94 -3.88 17.35
CA ARG A 11 12.37 -2.91 18.31
C ARG A 11 12.68 -3.28 19.76
N ALA A 12 12.65 -4.56 20.11
CA ALA A 12 13.04 -5.04 21.45
C ALA A 12 14.54 -4.81 21.74
N ALA A 13 15.41 -4.89 20.75
CA ALA A 13 16.84 -4.74 20.90
C ALA A 13 17.31 -3.28 20.93
N ILE A 14 16.72 -2.40 20.11
CA ILE A 14 17.23 -1.02 19.89
C ILE A 14 16.16 0.07 20.13
N GLY A 15 14.97 -0.32 20.56
CA GLY A 15 13.91 0.62 20.94
C GLY A 15 13.02 1.06 19.79
N PRO A 16 12.12 2.03 20.08
CA PRO A 16 11.07 2.47 19.15
C PRO A 16 11.57 3.33 17.99
N VAL A 17 12.86 3.59 17.90
CA VAL A 17 13.48 4.34 16.78
C VAL A 17 13.31 3.60 15.44
N ILE A 18 13.09 2.29 15.46
CA ILE A 18 12.77 1.49 14.29
C ILE A 18 11.27 1.34 14.14
N GLY A 19 10.77 1.56 12.93
CA GLY A 19 9.36 1.36 12.58
C GLY A 19 9.18 0.88 11.16
N ALA A 20 7.93 0.75 10.77
CA ALA A 20 7.55 0.31 9.44
C ALA A 20 7.25 1.53 8.55
N ASN A 21 7.74 1.49 7.32
CA ASN A 21 7.19 2.22 6.20
C ASN A 21 6.13 1.33 5.54
N VAL A 22 4.86 1.70 5.68
CA VAL A 22 3.74 0.89 5.20
C VAL A 22 3.33 1.34 3.80
N ASP A 23 3.52 0.46 2.84
CA ASP A 23 3.02 0.63 1.48
C ASP A 23 1.91 -0.40 1.21
N PRO A 24 0.64 0.03 1.10
CA PRO A 24 -0.47 -0.89 0.90
C PRO A 24 -0.38 -1.65 -0.42
N SER A 25 0.23 -1.08 -1.46
CA SER A 25 0.39 -1.73 -2.76
C SER A 25 1.21 -3.03 -2.66
N HIS A 26 2.26 -3.02 -1.84
CA HIS A 26 3.09 -4.20 -1.60
C HIS A 26 2.41 -5.26 -0.74
N LEU A 27 1.40 -4.89 0.01
CA LEU A 27 0.62 -5.83 0.82
C LEU A 27 -0.45 -6.53 -0.01
N VAL A 28 -1.22 -5.75 -0.79
CA VAL A 28 -2.36 -6.32 -1.52
C VAL A 28 -1.94 -7.30 -2.60
N TRP A 29 -0.83 -7.10 -3.33
CA TRP A 29 -0.42 -8.10 -4.32
C TRP A 29 -0.04 -9.45 -3.69
N GLN A 30 0.31 -9.46 -2.40
CA GLN A 30 0.53 -10.67 -1.60
C GLN A 30 -0.75 -11.20 -0.95
N ARG A 31 -1.92 -10.64 -1.25
CA ARG A 31 -3.21 -10.96 -0.63
C ARG A 31 -3.26 -10.65 0.89
N MET A 32 -2.47 -9.71 1.35
CA MET A 32 -2.55 -9.20 2.72
C MET A 32 -3.57 -8.06 2.79
N ASP A 33 -4.21 -7.90 3.95
CA ASP A 33 -5.11 -6.78 4.25
C ASP A 33 -4.30 -5.62 4.86
N PRO A 34 -4.13 -4.49 4.14
CA PRO A 34 -3.35 -3.36 4.64
C PRO A 34 -3.88 -2.75 5.94
N ALA A 35 -5.20 -2.70 6.11
CA ALA A 35 -5.80 -2.15 7.32
C ALA A 35 -5.54 -3.06 8.54
N ALA A 36 -5.61 -4.37 8.37
CA ALA A 36 -5.25 -5.33 9.42
C ALA A 36 -3.75 -5.23 9.76
N VAL A 37 -2.88 -5.05 8.74
CA VAL A 37 -1.44 -4.87 8.93
C VAL A 37 -1.15 -3.62 9.76
N VAL A 38 -1.77 -2.48 9.42
CA VAL A 38 -1.59 -1.22 10.15
C VAL A 38 -2.01 -1.39 11.62
N ARG A 39 -3.20 -1.97 11.88
CA ARG A 39 -3.67 -2.19 13.26
C ARG A 39 -2.74 -3.09 14.07
N ALA A 40 -2.17 -4.10 13.42
CA ALA A 40 -1.25 -5.00 14.10
C ALA A 40 0.15 -4.39 14.34
N LEU A 41 0.59 -3.45 13.50
CA LEU A 41 1.83 -2.67 13.71
C LEU A 41 1.65 -1.63 14.83
N GLY A 42 0.46 -1.04 14.97
CA GLY A 42 0.19 -0.02 15.97
C GLY A 42 1.16 1.17 15.87
N GLU A 43 1.76 1.55 16.99
CA GLU A 43 2.75 2.63 17.09
C GLU A 43 4.04 2.41 16.26
N ALA A 44 4.24 1.21 15.73
CA ALA A 44 5.38 0.93 14.87
C ALA A 44 5.20 1.44 13.42
N VAL A 45 4.06 2.00 13.06
CA VAL A 45 3.88 2.71 11.79
C VAL A 45 4.58 4.05 11.86
N HIS A 46 5.68 4.22 11.14
CA HIS A 46 6.47 5.46 11.11
C HIS A 46 6.28 6.24 9.82
N TYR A 47 5.87 5.59 8.75
CA TYR A 47 5.64 6.20 7.45
C TYR A 47 4.60 5.42 6.65
N ALA A 48 3.89 6.09 5.73
CA ALA A 48 2.91 5.42 4.88
C ALA A 48 2.93 5.98 3.45
N HIS A 49 2.84 5.08 2.48
CA HIS A 49 2.73 5.41 1.07
C HIS A 49 1.29 5.39 0.56
N VAL A 50 1.06 6.15 -0.49
CA VAL A 50 -0.15 6.17 -1.30
C VAL A 50 0.22 5.62 -2.68
N LYS A 51 0.09 4.31 -2.82
CA LYS A 51 0.32 3.55 -4.05
C LYS A 51 -0.63 2.35 -4.08
N ASP A 52 -1.15 2.00 -5.22
CA ASP A 52 -2.10 0.91 -5.38
C ASP A 52 -1.57 -0.17 -6.31
N THR A 53 -2.24 -1.31 -6.31
CA THR A 53 -1.96 -2.44 -7.20
C THR A 53 -3.25 -2.86 -7.88
N ARG A 54 -3.19 -3.19 -9.16
CA ARG A 54 -4.26 -3.85 -9.89
C ARG A 54 -3.88 -5.28 -10.24
N TYR A 55 -4.86 -6.16 -10.29
CA TYR A 55 -4.71 -7.50 -10.83
C TYR A 55 -5.14 -7.57 -12.29
N VAL A 56 -4.50 -8.45 -13.05
CA VAL A 56 -4.93 -8.87 -14.38
C VAL A 56 -5.39 -10.33 -14.25
N GLU A 57 -6.66 -10.51 -13.94
CA GLU A 57 -7.21 -11.80 -13.47
C GLU A 57 -6.90 -12.96 -14.42
N ARG A 58 -6.95 -12.73 -15.75
CA ARG A 58 -6.62 -13.79 -16.73
C ARG A 58 -5.17 -14.25 -16.61
N ASN A 59 -4.23 -13.32 -16.36
CA ASN A 59 -2.81 -13.63 -16.23
C ASN A 59 -2.51 -14.20 -14.84
N LEU A 60 -3.20 -13.67 -13.82
CA LEU A 60 -3.11 -14.16 -12.45
C LEU A 60 -3.52 -15.64 -12.35
N ALA A 61 -4.55 -16.06 -13.08
CA ALA A 61 -5.00 -17.44 -13.13
C ALA A 61 -3.96 -18.40 -13.71
N LEU A 62 -3.04 -17.91 -14.54
CA LEU A 62 -2.02 -18.71 -15.21
C LEU A 62 -0.64 -18.63 -14.52
N ALA A 63 -0.23 -17.43 -14.10
CA ALA A 63 1.11 -17.18 -13.57
C ALA A 63 1.15 -17.11 -12.04
N GLY A 64 0.01 -16.89 -11.40
CA GLY A 64 -0.04 -16.69 -9.94
C GLY A 64 0.57 -15.36 -9.49
N LEU A 65 0.69 -15.17 -8.17
CA LEU A 65 1.21 -13.93 -7.58
C LEU A 65 2.73 -13.77 -7.75
N LEU A 66 3.46 -14.89 -7.81
CA LEU A 66 4.92 -14.90 -7.98
C LEU A 66 5.31 -14.83 -9.46
N ASP A 67 4.59 -14.02 -10.21
CA ASP A 67 4.79 -13.79 -11.62
C ASP A 67 6.22 -13.32 -11.92
N SER A 68 6.92 -14.04 -12.78
CA SER A 68 8.31 -13.79 -13.17
C SER A 68 8.46 -12.92 -14.42
N HIS A 69 7.36 -12.47 -15.03
CA HIS A 69 7.46 -11.58 -16.20
C HIS A 69 8.13 -10.25 -15.83
N PRO A 70 9.02 -9.72 -16.68
CA PRO A 70 9.65 -8.42 -16.45
C PRO A 70 8.61 -7.29 -16.23
N PHE A 71 8.90 -6.33 -15.38
CA PHE A 71 8.00 -5.18 -15.14
C PHE A 71 7.70 -4.40 -16.42
N ALA A 72 8.64 -4.34 -17.36
CA ALA A 72 8.43 -3.69 -18.66
C ALA A 72 7.37 -4.40 -19.54
N ASN A 73 7.09 -5.70 -19.29
CA ASN A 73 6.08 -6.46 -20.03
C ASN A 73 4.73 -6.45 -19.32
N THR A 74 4.15 -5.27 -19.17
CA THR A 74 2.91 -5.04 -18.40
C THR A 74 1.70 -5.81 -18.93
N ALA A 75 1.68 -6.17 -20.24
CA ALA A 75 0.56 -6.89 -20.85
C ALA A 75 0.41 -8.32 -20.34
N ASP A 76 1.54 -8.97 -20.03
CA ASP A 76 1.58 -10.38 -19.62
C ASP A 76 1.62 -10.56 -18.10
N ARG A 77 1.83 -9.47 -17.35
CA ARG A 77 1.91 -9.53 -15.89
C ARG A 77 0.57 -9.86 -15.23
N ALA A 78 0.66 -10.65 -14.17
CA ALA A 78 -0.49 -10.98 -13.31
C ALA A 78 -0.97 -9.79 -12.48
N TRP A 79 -0.09 -8.86 -12.18
CA TRP A 79 -0.38 -7.62 -11.44
C TRP A 79 0.63 -6.51 -11.82
N THR A 80 0.19 -5.28 -11.65
CA THR A 80 1.06 -4.09 -11.80
C THR A 80 0.65 -3.05 -10.77
N PHE A 81 1.56 -2.12 -10.45
CA PHE A 81 1.17 -0.93 -9.70
C PHE A 81 0.25 -0.05 -10.55
N CYS A 82 -0.57 0.74 -9.88
CA CYS A 82 -1.49 1.66 -10.53
C CYS A 82 -1.78 2.88 -9.68
N THR A 83 -2.28 3.91 -10.32
CA THR A 83 -2.71 5.14 -9.66
C THR A 83 -3.89 4.87 -8.72
N PRO A 84 -3.81 5.27 -7.44
CA PRO A 84 -4.93 5.19 -6.50
C PRO A 84 -6.19 5.89 -7.02
N GLY A 85 -7.33 5.24 -6.82
CA GLY A 85 -8.63 5.76 -7.29
C GLY A 85 -9.02 5.34 -8.71
N ARG A 86 -8.15 4.67 -9.46
CA ARG A 86 -8.47 4.10 -10.79
C ARG A 86 -8.99 2.67 -10.65
N VAL A 87 -8.15 1.69 -10.88
CA VAL A 87 -8.50 0.26 -10.97
C VAL A 87 -7.82 -0.59 -9.89
N GLY A 88 -7.31 0.05 -8.87
CA GLY A 88 -6.59 -0.61 -7.76
C GLY A 88 -7.50 -1.40 -6.84
N VAL A 89 -6.88 -2.20 -5.98
CA VAL A 89 -7.57 -3.14 -5.08
C VAL A 89 -7.44 -2.76 -3.61
N VAL A 90 -6.73 -1.68 -3.29
CA VAL A 90 -6.62 -1.19 -1.90
C VAL A 90 -7.95 -0.59 -1.45
N ASP A 91 -8.48 -1.05 -0.33
CA ASP A 91 -9.56 -0.36 0.37
C ASP A 91 -8.98 0.86 1.10
N TRP A 92 -8.95 1.98 0.39
CA TRP A 92 -8.37 3.24 0.88
C TRP A 92 -9.10 3.79 2.10
N SER A 93 -10.41 3.61 2.17
CA SER A 93 -11.19 4.04 3.33
C SER A 93 -10.77 3.27 4.58
N ALA A 94 -10.74 1.94 4.49
CA ALA A 94 -10.32 1.08 5.59
C ALA A 94 -8.85 1.33 5.99
N PHE A 95 -7.96 1.53 4.99
CA PHE A 95 -6.55 1.81 5.24
C PHE A 95 -6.35 3.13 6.00
N ILE A 96 -6.96 4.22 5.55
CA ILE A 96 -6.85 5.54 6.20
C ILE A 96 -7.49 5.52 7.60
N HIS A 97 -8.63 4.86 7.77
CA HIS A 97 -9.20 4.69 9.09
C HIS A 97 -8.28 3.92 10.03
N SER A 98 -7.65 2.86 9.56
CA SER A 98 -6.71 2.09 10.38
C SER A 98 -5.48 2.90 10.82
N LEU A 99 -4.97 3.79 9.98
CA LEU A 99 -3.89 4.72 10.36
C LEU A 99 -4.32 5.65 11.49
N ARG A 100 -5.55 6.18 11.43
CA ARG A 100 -6.12 6.99 12.53
C ARG A 100 -6.31 6.19 13.79
N ASP A 101 -6.83 4.96 13.69
CA ASP A 101 -7.05 4.07 14.83
C ASP A 101 -5.78 3.83 15.65
N VAL A 102 -4.61 3.79 14.98
CA VAL A 102 -3.31 3.61 15.65
C VAL A 102 -2.60 4.92 15.99
N GLY A 103 -3.26 6.07 15.76
CA GLY A 103 -2.72 7.40 16.10
C GLY A 103 -1.64 7.90 15.14
N TYR A 104 -1.58 7.36 13.92
CA TYR A 104 -0.64 7.87 12.91
C TYR A 104 -1.12 9.22 12.36
N ASP A 105 -0.31 10.25 12.55
CA ASP A 105 -0.53 11.63 12.08
C ASP A 105 0.56 12.13 11.12
N GLY A 106 1.40 11.22 10.64
CA GLY A 106 2.50 11.51 9.74
C GLY A 106 2.07 11.74 8.28
N VAL A 107 3.06 11.81 7.42
CA VAL A 107 2.88 12.06 5.98
C VAL A 107 2.32 10.83 5.27
N LEU A 108 1.40 11.05 4.34
CA LEU A 108 1.01 10.10 3.31
C LEU A 108 1.70 10.49 1.99
N SER A 109 2.73 9.76 1.63
CA SER A 109 3.57 10.05 0.47
C SER A 109 3.04 9.35 -0.77
N ILE A 110 2.66 10.11 -1.79
CA ILE A 110 2.24 9.54 -3.06
C ILE A 110 3.46 9.03 -3.81
N GLU A 111 3.41 7.77 -4.22
CA GLU A 111 4.39 7.14 -5.09
C GLU A 111 3.66 6.62 -6.34
N ASN A 112 3.99 7.20 -7.50
CA ASN A 112 3.36 6.81 -8.76
C ASN A 112 4.29 5.93 -9.58
N GLU A 113 3.88 4.68 -9.79
CA GLU A 113 4.55 3.69 -10.65
C GLU A 113 3.55 3.04 -11.61
N ASP A 114 2.53 3.81 -12.02
CA ASP A 114 1.53 3.33 -12.98
C ASP A 114 2.11 3.40 -14.41
N PRO A 115 2.33 2.25 -15.08
CA PRO A 115 2.93 2.24 -16.41
C PRO A 115 2.00 2.75 -17.53
N PHE A 116 0.77 3.09 -17.21
CA PHE A 116 -0.27 3.53 -18.16
C PHE A 116 -0.67 4.99 -18.00
N VAL A 117 -0.04 5.70 -17.06
CA VAL A 117 -0.37 7.08 -16.72
C VAL A 117 0.91 7.90 -16.70
N GLU A 118 0.85 9.11 -17.24
CA GLU A 118 1.96 10.04 -17.11
C GLU A 118 2.21 10.36 -15.61
N GLU A 119 3.47 10.48 -15.24
CA GLU A 119 3.89 10.56 -13.84
C GLU A 119 3.20 11.70 -13.06
N THR A 120 3.22 12.91 -13.62
CA THR A 120 2.60 14.09 -13.00
C THR A 120 1.09 13.96 -12.92
N GLU A 121 0.46 13.42 -13.96
CA GLU A 121 -0.99 13.18 -13.99
C GLU A 121 -1.38 12.18 -12.89
N GLY A 122 -0.66 11.06 -12.78
CA GLY A 122 -0.91 10.04 -11.77
C GLY A 122 -0.80 10.58 -10.33
N VAL A 123 0.22 11.38 -10.05
CA VAL A 123 0.38 12.04 -8.74
C VAL A 123 -0.79 12.98 -8.42
N LEU A 124 -1.20 13.81 -9.39
CA LEU A 124 -2.31 14.74 -9.19
C LEU A 124 -3.65 14.01 -8.99
N GLU A 125 -3.89 12.93 -9.72
CA GLU A 125 -5.09 12.11 -9.57
C GLU A 125 -5.13 11.42 -8.20
N ALA A 126 -4.04 10.78 -7.80
CA ALA A 126 -3.93 10.16 -6.48
C ALA A 126 -4.19 11.17 -5.35
N ALA A 127 -3.63 12.39 -5.46
CA ALA A 127 -3.85 13.45 -4.50
C ALA A 127 -5.33 13.88 -4.42
N ARG A 128 -5.99 14.04 -5.57
CA ARG A 128 -7.42 14.39 -5.63
C ARG A 128 -8.31 13.29 -5.04
N PHE A 129 -7.95 12.04 -5.29
CA PHE A 129 -8.68 10.87 -4.79
C PHE A 129 -8.56 10.72 -3.27
N VAL A 130 -7.34 10.82 -2.72
CA VAL A 130 -7.09 10.56 -1.29
C VAL A 130 -7.52 11.75 -0.41
N ARG A 131 -7.37 12.99 -0.89
CA ARG A 131 -7.67 14.18 -0.08
C ARG A 131 -9.04 14.18 0.63
N PRO A 132 -10.16 13.82 -0.01
CA PRO A 132 -11.47 13.75 0.67
C PRO A 132 -11.51 12.71 1.80
N LEU A 133 -10.76 11.61 1.66
CA LEU A 133 -10.71 10.55 2.67
C LEU A 133 -9.95 10.97 3.94
N LEU A 134 -9.16 12.04 3.85
CA LEU A 134 -8.41 12.60 4.98
C LEU A 134 -9.27 13.53 5.85
N ALA A 135 -10.44 13.93 5.38
CA ALA A 135 -11.34 14.76 6.19
C ALA A 135 -11.78 13.98 7.45
N PRO A 136 -11.94 14.64 8.61
CA PRO A 136 -12.56 14.01 9.77
C PRO A 136 -13.93 13.45 9.40
N ALA A 137 -14.30 12.30 9.97
CA ALA A 137 -15.67 11.82 9.86
C ALA A 137 -16.58 12.87 10.49
N ALA A 138 -17.62 13.28 9.75
CA ALA A 138 -18.60 14.25 10.23
C ALA A 138 -19.44 13.68 11.38
#